data_62de1af6eb80f95f8e12abd0a11cc236
#
_entry.id   62de1af6eb80f95f8e12abd0a11cc236
#
_cell.length_a   1.000
_cell.length_b   1.000
_cell.length_c   1.000
_cell.angle_alpha   90.00
_cell.angle_beta   90.00
_cell.angle_gamma   90.00
#
_symmetry.space_group_name_H-M   'P 1'
#
loop_
_entity.id
_entity.type
_entity.pdbx_description
1 polymer ?
#
loop_
_entity_poly.entity_id
_entity_poly.type
_entity_poly.pdbx_seq_one_letter_code
_entity_poly.pdbx_strand_id
1 'polypeptide(L)'
;ANTTLSDAQKQLDDLKAEDTSSYDEATKAGYDEQVAALEETVATAQATLDESSAKLETVTAEAYDEILATAEDVLARAQAGEDFDALLEEYGEDTGMKNEPNKSRGYLVCDGLSVYEQSFQDAAMALEKVGDVSAELVKTSYGYHILQYATDIAAGEVEYTDEIKSNIYDTMLSDAKDAAYEAAVTQWVSEAKVTTYPKVMK
;
A
#
# COMPACT_ATOMS: atom_id res chain seq x y z
N ALA A 1 -5.26 15.26 2.22
CA ALA A 1 -6.54 15.33 1.47
C ALA A 1 -7.55 14.32 2.02
N ASN A 2 -7.24 13.02 2.03
CA ASN A 2 -8.16 11.97 2.54
C ASN A 2 -8.60 12.20 4.00
N THR A 3 -7.69 12.54 4.89
CA THR A 3 -8.01 12.80 6.31
C THR A 3 -8.93 13.99 6.44
N THR A 4 -8.64 15.08 5.71
CA THR A 4 -9.46 16.32 5.73
C THR A 4 -10.87 16.07 5.21
N LEU A 5 -11.02 15.29 4.14
CA LEU A 5 -12.33 14.93 3.58
C LEU A 5 -13.13 14.05 4.57
N SER A 6 -12.49 13.04 5.15
CA SER A 6 -13.12 12.14 6.12
C SER A 6 -13.58 12.88 7.38
N ASP A 7 -12.76 13.80 7.89
CA ASP A 7 -13.09 14.59 9.07
C ASP A 7 -14.23 15.57 8.78
N ALA A 8 -14.20 16.26 7.62
CA ALA A 8 -15.28 17.15 7.22
C ALA A 8 -16.59 16.42 6.96
N GLN A 9 -16.54 15.25 6.31
CA GLN A 9 -17.73 14.43 6.08
C GLN A 9 -18.35 13.97 7.39
N LYS A 10 -17.53 13.50 8.34
CA LYS A 10 -18.00 13.11 9.66
C LYS A 10 -18.67 14.26 10.40
N GLN A 11 -18.07 15.46 10.39
CA GLN A 11 -18.64 16.64 11.02
C GLN A 11 -20.00 17.02 10.39
N LEU A 12 -20.11 16.91 9.06
CA LEU A 12 -21.36 17.17 8.35
C LEU A 12 -22.43 16.16 8.71
N ASP A 13 -22.07 14.87 8.79
CA ASP A 13 -23.01 13.81 9.14
C ASP A 13 -23.47 13.94 10.60
N ASP A 14 -22.54 14.24 11.52
CA ASP A 14 -22.86 14.49 12.94
C ASP A 14 -23.83 15.69 13.09
N LEU A 15 -23.54 16.79 12.36
CA LEU A 15 -24.37 17.99 12.38
C LEU A 15 -25.78 17.71 11.81
N LYS A 16 -25.88 17.00 10.67
CA LYS A 16 -27.17 16.62 10.05
C LYS A 16 -28.00 15.63 10.88
N ALA A 17 -27.37 14.93 11.81
CA ALA A 17 -28.05 14.01 12.72
C ALA A 17 -28.72 14.73 13.91
N GLU A 18 -28.47 16.03 14.12
CA GLU A 18 -29.07 16.80 15.21
C GLU A 18 -30.58 16.96 15.04
N ASP A 19 -31.31 16.85 16.16
CA ASP A 19 -32.76 17.16 16.19
C ASP A 19 -32.99 18.66 16.27
N THR A 20 -33.33 19.27 15.16
CA THR A 20 -33.60 20.71 15.04
C THR A 20 -35.07 21.10 15.29
N SER A 21 -35.90 20.17 15.73
CA SER A 21 -37.38 20.38 15.89
C SER A 21 -37.73 21.44 16.93
N SER A 22 -36.81 21.71 17.87
CA SER A 22 -36.99 22.71 18.94
C SER A 22 -36.31 24.07 18.65
N TYR A 23 -35.65 24.23 17.50
CA TYR A 23 -34.93 25.46 17.16
C TYR A 23 -35.88 26.58 16.82
N ASP A 24 -35.60 27.78 17.29
CA ASP A 24 -36.21 29.01 16.80
C ASP A 24 -35.64 29.38 15.42
N GLU A 25 -36.29 30.35 14.75
CA GLU A 25 -35.94 30.75 13.38
C GLU A 25 -34.49 31.24 13.25
N ALA A 26 -33.97 31.96 14.25
CA ALA A 26 -32.58 32.46 14.25
C ALA A 26 -31.56 31.32 14.45
N THR A 27 -31.83 30.40 15.37
CA THR A 27 -31.00 29.23 15.62
C THR A 27 -30.96 28.29 14.41
N LYS A 28 -32.13 28.11 13.77
CA LYS A 28 -32.24 27.30 12.56
C LYS A 28 -31.43 27.89 11.40
N ALA A 29 -31.52 29.21 11.19
CA ALA A 29 -30.76 29.89 10.16
C ALA A 29 -29.25 29.72 10.37
N GLY A 30 -28.75 29.82 11.61
CA GLY A 30 -27.34 29.57 11.94
C GLY A 30 -26.91 28.12 11.72
N TYR A 31 -27.81 27.17 12.00
CA TYR A 31 -27.57 25.75 11.72
C TYR A 31 -27.48 25.49 10.20
N ASP A 32 -28.45 26.02 9.43
CA ASP A 32 -28.47 25.85 7.97
C ASP A 32 -27.20 26.47 7.31
N GLU A 33 -26.69 27.58 7.84
CA GLU A 33 -25.42 28.20 7.38
C GLU A 33 -24.22 27.30 7.68
N GLN A 34 -24.18 26.65 8.85
CA GLN A 34 -23.11 25.72 9.21
C GLN A 34 -23.13 24.46 8.34
N VAL A 35 -24.30 23.92 8.08
CA VAL A 35 -24.47 22.77 7.16
C VAL A 35 -23.97 23.15 5.77
N ALA A 36 -24.39 24.28 5.23
CA ALA A 36 -23.97 24.73 3.90
C ALA A 36 -22.43 24.95 3.81
N ALA A 37 -21.82 25.52 4.83
CA ALA A 37 -20.37 25.71 4.88
C ALA A 37 -19.58 24.39 4.93
N LEU A 38 -20.10 23.39 5.66
CA LEU A 38 -19.49 22.06 5.69
C LEU A 38 -19.72 21.31 4.37
N GLU A 39 -20.89 21.42 3.75
CA GLU A 39 -21.14 20.86 2.42
C GLU A 39 -20.18 21.43 1.36
N GLU A 40 -19.93 22.74 1.37
CA GLU A 40 -18.95 23.38 0.48
C GLU A 40 -17.53 22.87 0.77
N THR A 41 -17.17 22.70 2.04
CA THR A 41 -15.86 22.17 2.46
C THR A 41 -15.67 20.75 1.97
N VAL A 42 -16.66 19.87 2.14
CA VAL A 42 -16.65 18.49 1.66
C VAL A 42 -16.54 18.46 0.13
N ALA A 43 -17.34 19.25 -0.58
CA ALA A 43 -17.31 19.31 -2.04
C ALA A 43 -15.94 19.75 -2.57
N THR A 44 -15.33 20.78 -1.93
CA THR A 44 -14.00 21.28 -2.30
C THR A 44 -12.90 20.25 -2.02
N ALA A 45 -12.97 19.58 -0.87
CA ALA A 45 -12.01 18.53 -0.52
C ALA A 45 -12.11 17.33 -1.47
N GLN A 46 -13.33 16.94 -1.86
CA GLN A 46 -13.57 15.88 -2.84
C GLN A 46 -13.01 16.26 -4.21
N ALA A 47 -13.31 17.45 -4.71
CA ALA A 47 -12.79 17.92 -5.99
C ALA A 47 -11.24 17.95 -6.02
N THR A 48 -10.62 18.36 -4.92
CA THR A 48 -9.15 18.35 -4.80
C THR A 48 -8.59 16.93 -4.80
N LEU A 49 -9.29 15.99 -4.18
CA LEU A 49 -8.90 14.57 -4.18
C LEU A 49 -9.02 13.98 -5.59
N ASP A 50 -10.12 14.25 -6.28
CA ASP A 50 -10.37 13.74 -7.64
C ASP A 50 -9.33 14.30 -8.63
N GLU A 51 -9.00 15.60 -8.55
CA GLU A 51 -7.95 16.21 -9.37
C GLU A 51 -6.57 15.60 -9.09
N SER A 52 -6.25 15.40 -7.80
CA SER A 52 -4.98 14.79 -7.40
C SER A 52 -4.86 13.35 -7.86
N SER A 53 -5.96 12.59 -7.80
CA SER A 53 -6.03 11.20 -8.26
C SER A 53 -5.87 11.10 -9.78
N ALA A 54 -6.55 11.96 -10.54
CA ALA A 54 -6.43 12.02 -11.99
C ALA A 54 -4.99 12.40 -12.43
N LYS A 55 -4.37 13.34 -11.71
CA LYS A 55 -2.99 13.72 -11.97
C LYS A 55 -2.02 12.58 -11.67
N LEU A 56 -2.22 11.87 -10.55
CA LEU A 56 -1.41 10.70 -10.21
C LEU A 56 -1.52 9.62 -11.28
N GLU A 57 -2.73 9.32 -11.74
CA GLU A 57 -2.97 8.35 -12.81
C GLU A 57 -2.24 8.73 -14.10
N THR A 58 -2.33 10.01 -14.51
CA THR A 58 -1.65 10.52 -15.70
C THR A 58 -0.13 10.40 -15.57
N VAL A 59 0.46 10.88 -14.49
CA VAL A 59 1.92 10.81 -14.27
C VAL A 59 2.40 9.37 -14.19
N THR A 60 1.62 8.50 -13.57
CA THR A 60 1.93 7.06 -13.52
C THR A 60 1.91 6.44 -14.91
N ALA A 61 0.89 6.73 -15.71
CA ALA A 61 0.81 6.21 -17.08
C ALA A 61 1.99 6.69 -17.95
N GLU A 62 2.32 7.98 -17.90
CA GLU A 62 3.48 8.55 -18.61
C GLU A 62 4.79 7.88 -18.20
N ALA A 63 5.00 7.66 -16.89
CA ALA A 63 6.20 6.98 -16.39
C ALA A 63 6.30 5.52 -16.89
N TYR A 64 5.19 4.79 -16.95
CA TYR A 64 5.16 3.44 -17.51
C TYR A 64 5.43 3.44 -19.02
N ASP A 65 4.88 4.39 -19.75
CA ASP A 65 5.10 4.51 -21.20
C ASP A 65 6.58 4.83 -21.52
N GLU A 66 7.23 5.65 -20.68
CA GLU A 66 8.65 6.00 -20.85
C GLU A 66 9.57 4.78 -20.73
N ILE A 67 9.28 3.86 -19.82
CA ILE A 67 10.12 2.68 -19.58
C ILE A 67 9.72 1.44 -20.39
N LEU A 68 8.54 1.46 -21.02
CA LEU A 68 7.98 0.28 -21.69
C LEU A 68 8.89 -0.28 -22.79
N ALA A 69 9.40 0.57 -23.66
CA ALA A 69 10.24 0.13 -24.79
C ALA A 69 11.55 -0.54 -24.31
N THR A 70 12.13 -0.01 -23.23
CA THR A 70 13.32 -0.62 -22.61
C THR A 70 12.98 -1.95 -21.97
N ALA A 71 11.87 -2.03 -21.26
CA ALA A 71 11.42 -3.27 -20.61
C ALA A 71 11.13 -4.37 -21.65
N GLU A 72 10.49 -4.03 -22.77
CA GLU A 72 10.22 -4.96 -23.88
C GLU A 72 11.52 -5.48 -24.53
N ASP A 73 12.51 -4.60 -24.74
CA ASP A 73 13.82 -5.00 -25.28
C ASP A 73 14.54 -5.97 -24.33
N VAL A 74 14.59 -5.64 -23.05
CA VAL A 74 15.23 -6.49 -22.03
C VAL A 74 14.51 -7.84 -21.91
N LEU A 75 13.17 -7.86 -21.94
CA LEU A 75 12.40 -9.12 -21.95
C LEU A 75 12.76 -9.97 -23.15
N ALA A 76 12.80 -9.39 -24.34
CA ALA A 76 13.15 -10.12 -25.55
C ALA A 76 14.58 -10.69 -25.49
N ARG A 77 15.53 -9.95 -24.96
CA ARG A 77 16.92 -10.39 -24.76
C ARG A 77 17.00 -11.55 -23.75
N ALA A 78 16.29 -11.44 -22.62
CA ALA A 78 16.21 -12.49 -21.61
C ALA A 78 15.60 -13.79 -22.20
N GLN A 79 14.51 -13.67 -22.97
CA GLN A 79 13.85 -14.81 -23.65
C GLN A 79 14.72 -15.41 -24.77
N ALA A 80 15.61 -14.62 -25.37
CA ALA A 80 16.60 -15.10 -26.33
C ALA A 80 17.78 -15.83 -25.68
N GLY A 81 17.83 -15.91 -24.33
CA GLY A 81 18.85 -16.63 -23.59
C GLY A 81 20.09 -15.80 -23.27
N GLU A 82 20.00 -14.49 -23.31
CA GLU A 82 21.06 -13.62 -22.79
C GLU A 82 21.20 -13.84 -21.26
N ASP A 83 22.40 -13.63 -20.74
CA ASP A 83 22.70 -13.83 -19.34
C ASP A 83 21.81 -12.94 -18.45
N PHE A 84 20.95 -13.58 -17.67
CA PHE A 84 19.94 -12.87 -16.86
C PHE A 84 20.59 -12.06 -15.73
N ASP A 85 21.69 -12.54 -15.16
CA ASP A 85 22.40 -11.82 -14.09
C ASP A 85 23.05 -10.55 -14.66
N ALA A 86 23.56 -10.61 -15.90
CA ALA A 86 24.09 -9.42 -16.59
C ALA A 86 22.98 -8.40 -16.87
N LEU A 87 21.82 -8.85 -17.33
CA LEU A 87 20.66 -7.98 -17.53
C LEU A 87 20.16 -7.36 -16.23
N LEU A 88 20.14 -8.15 -15.16
CA LEU A 88 19.77 -7.68 -13.82
C LEU A 88 20.76 -6.62 -13.30
N GLU A 89 22.06 -6.77 -13.56
CA GLU A 89 23.06 -5.78 -13.15
C GLU A 89 22.95 -4.48 -13.95
N GLU A 90 22.65 -4.58 -15.25
CA GLU A 90 22.55 -3.41 -16.15
C GLU A 90 21.23 -2.63 -15.97
N TYR A 91 20.11 -3.33 -15.86
CA TYR A 91 18.75 -2.74 -15.85
C TYR A 91 18.00 -2.88 -14.54
N GLY A 92 18.46 -3.70 -13.61
CA GLY A 92 17.76 -3.97 -12.37
C GLY A 92 17.76 -2.79 -11.43
N GLU A 93 16.58 -2.26 -11.13
CA GLU A 93 16.38 -1.15 -10.17
C GLU A 93 15.84 -1.62 -8.82
N ASP A 94 15.42 -2.89 -8.71
CA ASP A 94 14.89 -3.44 -7.47
C ASP A 94 15.95 -3.44 -6.35
N THR A 95 15.72 -2.60 -5.35
CA THR A 95 16.63 -2.48 -4.19
C THR A 95 16.67 -3.75 -3.34
N GLY A 96 15.60 -4.55 -3.35
CA GLY A 96 15.52 -5.83 -2.65
C GLY A 96 16.48 -6.86 -3.23
N MET A 97 16.70 -6.82 -4.55
CA MET A 97 17.65 -7.69 -5.25
C MET A 97 19.10 -7.24 -5.14
N LYS A 98 19.36 -6.03 -4.64
CA LYS A 98 20.73 -5.52 -4.41
C LYS A 98 21.37 -6.02 -3.12
N ASN A 99 20.59 -6.61 -2.22
CA ASN A 99 21.03 -7.04 -0.89
C ASN A 99 20.86 -8.55 -0.69
N GLU A 100 21.79 -9.12 0.11
CA GLU A 100 21.63 -10.49 0.59
C GLU A 100 20.43 -10.63 1.55
N PRO A 101 19.74 -11.75 1.54
CA PRO A 101 20.00 -12.99 0.77
C PRO A 101 19.42 -13.01 -0.65
N ASN A 102 18.60 -12.04 -1.04
CA ASN A 102 17.88 -12.06 -2.31
C ASN A 102 18.81 -11.92 -3.51
N LYS A 103 19.94 -11.18 -3.35
CA LYS A 103 20.93 -11.01 -4.41
C LYS A 103 21.48 -12.35 -4.91
N SER A 104 21.76 -13.29 -4.00
CA SER A 104 22.36 -14.57 -4.36
C SER A 104 21.37 -15.68 -4.66
N ARG A 105 20.15 -15.62 -4.13
CA ARG A 105 19.17 -16.71 -4.24
C ARG A 105 17.85 -16.34 -4.93
N GLY A 106 17.62 -15.05 -5.21
CA GLY A 106 16.34 -14.55 -5.69
C GLY A 106 15.29 -14.43 -4.59
N TYR A 107 14.09 -14.04 -4.97
CA TYR A 107 12.92 -14.03 -4.10
C TYR A 107 12.33 -15.42 -3.95
N LEU A 108 11.91 -15.75 -2.73
CA LEU A 108 11.17 -16.97 -2.46
C LEU A 108 9.68 -16.72 -2.71
N VAL A 109 9.12 -17.43 -3.67
CA VAL A 109 7.69 -17.36 -4.00
C VAL A 109 7.07 -18.73 -3.84
N CYS A 110 5.93 -18.80 -3.18
CA CYS A 110 5.16 -20.03 -3.03
C CYS A 110 3.67 -19.71 -2.96
N ASP A 111 2.84 -20.72 -3.16
CA ASP A 111 1.39 -20.59 -3.04
C ASP A 111 0.99 -20.17 -1.60
N GLY A 112 0.02 -19.29 -1.50
CA GLY A 112 -0.47 -18.76 -0.23
C GLY A 112 0.40 -17.68 0.43
N LEU A 113 1.51 -17.27 -0.19
CA LEU A 113 2.34 -16.16 0.30
C LEU A 113 1.73 -14.82 -0.18
N SER A 114 1.50 -13.89 0.74
CA SER A 114 0.84 -12.60 0.45
C SER A 114 1.74 -11.38 0.59
N VAL A 115 3.07 -11.57 0.54
CA VAL A 115 4.05 -10.48 0.70
C VAL A 115 4.37 -9.73 -0.59
N TYR A 116 4.00 -10.30 -1.74
CA TYR A 116 4.19 -9.71 -3.06
C TYR A 116 2.85 -9.28 -3.66
N GLU A 117 2.90 -8.34 -4.62
CA GLU A 117 1.72 -8.04 -5.42
C GLU A 117 1.24 -9.27 -6.18
N GLN A 118 -0.07 -9.41 -6.31
CA GLN A 118 -0.68 -10.62 -6.89
C GLN A 118 -0.17 -10.90 -8.31
N SER A 119 -0.04 -9.85 -9.15
CA SER A 119 0.49 -10.00 -10.50
C SER A 119 1.92 -10.55 -10.54
N PHE A 120 2.77 -10.14 -9.60
CA PHE A 120 4.13 -10.66 -9.47
C PHE A 120 4.11 -12.14 -9.03
N GLN A 121 3.30 -12.47 -8.03
CA GLN A 121 3.18 -13.84 -7.53
C GLN A 121 2.63 -14.78 -8.60
N ASP A 122 1.56 -14.39 -9.30
CA ASP A 122 0.94 -15.20 -10.35
C ASP A 122 1.93 -15.48 -11.49
N ALA A 123 2.69 -14.46 -11.92
CA ALA A 123 3.68 -14.61 -12.96
C ALA A 123 4.86 -15.49 -12.52
N ALA A 124 5.32 -15.37 -11.28
CA ALA A 124 6.37 -16.23 -10.75
C ALA A 124 5.92 -17.69 -10.64
N MET A 125 4.68 -17.94 -10.20
CA MET A 125 4.10 -19.27 -10.09
C MET A 125 3.75 -19.91 -11.45
N ALA A 126 3.66 -19.11 -12.50
CA ALA A 126 3.45 -19.61 -13.87
C ALA A 126 4.73 -20.13 -14.54
N LEU A 127 5.91 -19.90 -13.97
CA LEU A 127 7.17 -20.46 -14.45
C LEU A 127 7.27 -21.94 -14.07
N GLU A 128 7.51 -22.81 -15.04
CA GLU A 128 7.39 -24.26 -14.86
C GLU A 128 8.70 -24.94 -14.43
N LYS A 129 9.84 -24.40 -14.88
CA LYS A 129 11.16 -24.99 -14.65
C LYS A 129 12.27 -23.96 -14.49
N VAL A 130 13.34 -24.36 -13.85
CA VAL A 130 14.54 -23.54 -13.71
C VAL A 130 15.06 -23.10 -15.07
N GLY A 131 15.30 -21.79 -15.21
CA GLY A 131 15.72 -21.14 -16.42
C GLY A 131 14.58 -20.51 -17.24
N ASP A 132 13.31 -20.81 -16.93
CA ASP A 132 12.18 -20.16 -17.59
C ASP A 132 12.16 -18.66 -17.27
N VAL A 133 11.85 -17.87 -18.27
CA VAL A 133 11.64 -16.42 -18.19
C VAL A 133 10.17 -16.11 -18.37
N SER A 134 9.65 -15.10 -17.69
CA SER A 134 8.26 -14.66 -17.85
C SER A 134 7.89 -14.43 -19.30
N ALA A 135 6.69 -14.89 -19.70
CA ALA A 135 6.22 -14.79 -21.08
C ALA A 135 5.94 -13.33 -21.50
N GLU A 136 5.55 -12.51 -20.54
CA GLU A 136 5.17 -11.12 -20.70
C GLU A 136 5.79 -10.25 -19.60
N LEU A 137 5.78 -8.93 -19.80
CA LEU A 137 6.12 -7.97 -18.77
C LEU A 137 5.09 -8.05 -17.63
N VAL A 138 5.56 -8.17 -16.41
CA VAL A 138 4.71 -8.20 -15.22
C VAL A 138 4.58 -6.79 -14.66
N LYS A 139 3.42 -6.18 -14.84
CA LYS A 139 3.16 -4.83 -14.31
C LYS A 139 2.70 -4.88 -12.87
N THR A 140 3.37 -4.10 -12.01
CA THR A 140 3.01 -3.88 -10.60
C THR A 140 2.98 -2.39 -10.30
N SER A 141 2.67 -1.98 -9.08
CA SER A 141 2.76 -0.57 -8.67
C SER A 141 4.19 -0.01 -8.66
N TYR A 142 5.20 -0.87 -8.74
CA TYR A 142 6.63 -0.49 -8.73
C TYR A 142 7.24 -0.36 -10.12
N GLY A 143 6.58 -0.83 -11.16
CA GLY A 143 7.10 -0.81 -12.52
C GLY A 143 6.83 -2.10 -13.29
N TYR A 144 7.65 -2.34 -14.32
CA TYR A 144 7.65 -3.61 -15.04
C TYR A 144 8.68 -4.56 -14.44
N HIS A 145 8.29 -5.82 -14.27
CA HIS A 145 9.18 -6.88 -13.82
C HIS A 145 9.34 -7.92 -14.92
N ILE A 146 10.55 -8.45 -15.03
CA ILE A 146 10.93 -9.61 -15.83
C ILE A 146 11.42 -10.65 -14.83
N LEU A 147 10.82 -11.83 -14.86
CA LEU A 147 11.09 -12.87 -13.86
C LEU A 147 11.80 -14.04 -14.52
N GLN A 148 12.78 -14.60 -13.81
CA GLN A 148 13.40 -15.86 -14.17
C GLN A 148 13.30 -16.87 -13.01
N TYR A 149 12.99 -18.10 -13.32
CA TYR A 149 13.01 -19.21 -12.35
C TYR A 149 14.46 -19.60 -12.06
N ALA A 150 15.02 -19.08 -11.00
CA ALA A 150 16.43 -19.26 -10.68
C ALA A 150 16.73 -20.65 -10.08
N THR A 151 15.91 -21.12 -9.15
CA THR A 151 16.17 -22.35 -8.40
C THR A 151 14.88 -22.97 -7.91
N ASP A 152 14.76 -24.29 -8.07
CA ASP A 152 13.69 -25.06 -7.43
C ASP A 152 14.07 -25.40 -5.98
N ILE A 153 13.18 -25.07 -5.06
CA ILE A 153 13.34 -25.43 -3.65
C ILE A 153 12.41 -26.60 -3.36
N ALA A 154 12.98 -27.79 -3.29
CA ALA A 154 12.23 -28.99 -2.98
C ALA A 154 11.45 -28.84 -1.66
N ALA A 155 10.18 -29.22 -1.67
CA ALA A 155 9.41 -29.33 -0.44
C ALA A 155 10.10 -30.29 0.51
N GLY A 156 10.39 -29.85 1.71
CA GLY A 156 11.08 -30.64 2.72
C GLY A 156 10.81 -30.11 4.12
N GLU A 157 11.28 -30.86 5.12
CA GLU A 157 11.27 -30.36 6.49
C GLU A 157 12.21 -29.15 6.60
N VAL A 158 11.65 -28.00 6.98
CA VAL A 158 12.47 -26.82 7.29
C VAL A 158 13.21 -27.10 8.59
N GLU A 159 14.55 -27.10 8.55
CA GLU A 159 15.34 -27.18 9.77
C GLU A 159 15.05 -25.95 10.65
N TYR A 160 14.47 -26.21 11.80
CA TYR A 160 14.05 -25.16 12.74
C TYR A 160 15.27 -24.65 13.51
N THR A 161 16.10 -23.84 12.84
CA THR A 161 17.34 -23.29 13.40
C THR A 161 17.06 -22.31 14.53
N ASP A 162 18.05 -22.04 15.38
CA ASP A 162 17.92 -21.04 16.46
C ASP A 162 17.72 -19.62 15.91
N GLU A 163 18.23 -19.32 14.72
CA GLU A 163 17.98 -18.06 14.03
C GLU A 163 16.52 -17.92 13.62
N ILE A 164 15.93 -18.95 13.01
CA ILE A 164 14.51 -18.96 12.64
C ILE A 164 13.63 -18.80 13.89
N LYS A 165 13.96 -19.51 14.98
CA LYS A 165 13.24 -19.35 16.26
C LYS A 165 13.31 -17.94 16.81
N SER A 166 14.50 -17.32 16.78
CA SER A 166 14.70 -15.93 17.24
C SER A 166 13.87 -14.97 16.44
N ASN A 167 13.91 -15.07 15.09
CA ASN A 167 13.15 -14.19 14.21
C ASN A 167 11.64 -14.32 14.41
N ILE A 168 11.13 -15.53 14.57
CA ILE A 168 9.71 -15.77 14.87
C ILE A 168 9.36 -15.18 16.24
N TYR A 169 10.19 -15.42 17.27
CA TYR A 169 9.97 -14.88 18.61
C TYR A 169 9.93 -13.34 18.60
N ASP A 170 10.89 -12.70 17.93
CA ASP A 170 10.99 -11.24 17.86
C ASP A 170 9.79 -10.64 17.11
N THR A 171 9.33 -11.28 16.03
CA THR A 171 8.11 -10.88 15.32
C THR A 171 6.89 -10.99 16.22
N MET A 172 6.67 -12.15 16.84
CA MET A 172 5.54 -12.36 17.74
C MET A 172 5.55 -11.42 18.95
N LEU A 173 6.75 -11.10 19.48
CA LEU A 173 6.90 -10.16 20.57
C LEU A 173 6.56 -8.72 20.15
N SER A 174 6.97 -8.33 18.94
CA SER A 174 6.60 -7.02 18.36
C SER A 174 5.09 -6.90 18.21
N ASP A 175 4.46 -7.87 17.56
CA ASP A 175 3.02 -7.89 17.34
C ASP A 175 2.23 -7.85 18.65
N ALA A 176 2.68 -8.60 19.65
CA ALA A 176 2.05 -8.59 20.98
C ALA A 176 2.19 -7.24 21.70
N LYS A 177 3.33 -6.56 21.56
CA LYS A 177 3.54 -5.21 22.10
C LYS A 177 2.64 -4.19 21.42
N ASP A 178 2.54 -4.24 20.09
CA ASP A 178 1.71 -3.33 19.32
C ASP A 178 0.23 -3.51 19.65
N ALA A 179 -0.24 -4.74 19.74
CA ALA A 179 -1.62 -5.05 20.17
C ALA A 179 -1.91 -4.58 21.60
N ALA A 180 -0.96 -4.77 22.53
CA ALA A 180 -1.12 -4.31 23.91
C ALA A 180 -1.12 -2.77 23.99
N TYR A 181 -0.29 -2.11 23.20
CA TYR A 181 -0.26 -0.65 23.10
C TYR A 181 -1.57 -0.09 22.55
N GLU A 182 -2.08 -0.63 21.45
CA GLU A 182 -3.36 -0.23 20.86
C GLU A 182 -4.53 -0.43 21.84
N ALA A 183 -4.56 -1.56 22.54
CA ALA A 183 -5.56 -1.82 23.56
C ALA A 183 -5.51 -0.80 24.70
N ALA A 184 -4.30 -0.50 25.20
CA ALA A 184 -4.11 0.49 26.27
C ALA A 184 -4.51 1.90 25.81
N VAL A 185 -4.12 2.32 24.62
CA VAL A 185 -4.52 3.63 24.05
C VAL A 185 -6.03 3.71 23.88
N THR A 186 -6.66 2.68 23.35
CA THR A 186 -8.12 2.61 23.19
C THR A 186 -8.83 2.75 24.54
N GLN A 187 -8.36 2.03 25.55
CA GLN A 187 -8.89 2.14 26.89
C GLN A 187 -8.73 3.56 27.47
N TRP A 188 -7.53 4.14 27.39
CA TRP A 188 -7.27 5.49 27.90
C TRP A 188 -8.10 6.55 27.20
N VAL A 189 -8.27 6.45 25.87
CA VAL A 189 -9.13 7.36 25.11
C VAL A 189 -10.59 7.23 25.54
N SER A 190 -11.07 6.01 25.78
CA SER A 190 -12.44 5.77 26.26
C SER A 190 -12.70 6.29 27.67
N GLU A 191 -11.68 6.25 28.53
CA GLU A 191 -11.73 6.72 29.91
C GLU A 191 -11.47 8.23 30.04
N ALA A 192 -10.88 8.86 29.02
CA ALA A 192 -10.52 10.28 29.02
C ALA A 192 -11.77 11.16 29.03
N LYS A 193 -11.89 12.01 30.06
CA LYS A 193 -12.90 13.08 30.10
C LYS A 193 -12.36 14.29 29.32
N VAL A 194 -12.62 14.32 28.04
CA VAL A 194 -12.20 15.46 27.19
C VAL A 194 -13.21 16.60 27.31
N THR A 195 -12.74 17.76 27.79
CA THR A 195 -13.51 19.00 27.80
C THR A 195 -12.91 19.96 26.79
N THR A 196 -13.64 20.29 25.75
CA THR A 196 -13.21 21.27 24.76
C THR A 196 -13.71 22.66 25.11
N TYR A 197 -12.84 23.67 25.00
CA TYR A 197 -13.15 25.10 25.23
C TYR A 197 -13.01 25.89 23.91
N PRO A 198 -13.97 25.77 22.98
CA PRO A 198 -13.82 26.34 21.63
C PRO A 198 -13.67 27.87 21.61
N LYS A 199 -14.06 28.58 22.69
CA LYS A 199 -13.94 30.04 22.80
C LYS A 199 -12.54 30.52 23.18
N VAL A 200 -11.63 29.62 23.58
CA VAL A 200 -10.26 29.94 24.00
C VAL A 200 -9.23 29.67 22.90
N MET A 201 -9.62 28.92 21.88
CA MET A 201 -8.78 28.62 20.71
C MET A 201 -9.06 29.66 19.63
N LYS A 202 -8.41 30.83 19.71
CA LYS A 202 -8.35 31.86 18.64
C LYS A 202 -6.97 31.84 18.01
#